data_d9dd0fb7140fbb4e344c00bf950cbb9f
#
_entry.id   d9dd0fb7140fbb4e344c00bf950cbb9f
#
_cell.length_a   1.000
_cell.length_b   1.000
_cell.length_c   1.000
_cell.angle_alpha   90.00
_cell.angle_beta   90.00
_cell.angle_gamma   90.00
#
_symmetry.space_group_name_H-M   'P 1'
#
loop_
_entity.id
_entity.type
_entity.pdbx_description
1 polymer ?
#
loop_
_entity_poly.entity_id
_entity_poly.type
_entity_poly.pdbx_seq_one_letter_code
_entity_poly.pdbx_strand_id
1 'polypeptide(L)'
;MSIFKKKGAHQWRGVIDEYRKRLPVSAKTPVITLREGGTPLVKAETLSAMLDNEIWLKVEGANPTGSFKDRGMTMAISKAA
;
A
#
# COMPACT_ATOMS: atom_id res chain seq x y z
N MET A 1 5.88 8.91 20.81
CA MET A 1 5.61 7.47 20.94
C MET A 1 4.13 7.19 20.79
N SER A 2 3.77 6.18 20.05
CA SER A 2 2.38 5.76 19.96
C SER A 2 2.10 4.67 21.01
N ILE A 3 1.15 4.90 21.88
CA ILE A 3 0.73 3.91 22.89
C ILE A 3 -0.01 2.73 22.26
N PHE A 4 -0.44 2.87 21.01
CA PHE A 4 -1.17 1.83 20.28
C PHE A 4 -0.27 0.96 19.42
N LYS A 5 0.99 1.31 19.28
CA LYS A 5 1.92 0.55 18.46
C LYS A 5 2.48 -0.62 19.25
N LYS A 6 2.22 -1.84 18.79
CA LYS A 6 2.81 -3.04 19.37
C LYS A 6 4.28 -3.15 19.00
N LYS A 7 5.10 -3.61 19.95
CA LYS A 7 6.50 -3.90 19.69
C LYS A 7 6.59 -4.97 18.59
N GLY A 8 7.38 -4.71 17.56
CA GLY A 8 7.53 -5.63 16.43
C GLY A 8 6.46 -5.53 15.37
N ALA A 9 5.41 -4.73 15.60
CA ALA A 9 4.39 -4.53 14.58
C ALA A 9 4.95 -3.71 13.42
N HIS A 10 4.73 -4.20 12.18
CA HIS A 10 5.16 -3.48 11.00
C HIS A 10 4.22 -2.31 10.73
N GLN A 11 4.79 -1.13 10.55
CA GLN A 11 4.05 0.06 10.17
C GLN A 11 4.28 0.31 8.68
N TRP A 12 3.20 0.37 7.91
CA TRP A 12 3.29 0.61 6.47
C TRP A 12 3.83 2.01 6.19
N ARG A 13 4.80 2.09 5.27
CA ARG A 13 5.52 3.34 4.96
C ARG A 13 5.26 3.88 3.58
N GLY A 14 4.46 3.20 2.77
CA GLY A 14 4.23 3.54 1.38
C GLY A 14 5.01 2.64 0.43
N VAL A 15 4.63 2.68 -0.86
CA VAL A 15 5.15 1.75 -1.86
C VAL A 15 6.67 1.83 -2.01
N ILE A 16 7.23 3.03 -2.07
CA ILE A 16 8.67 3.20 -2.33
C ILE A 16 9.51 2.61 -1.20
N ASP A 17 9.23 2.98 0.04
CA ASP A 17 10.01 2.49 1.17
C ASP A 17 9.83 0.99 1.39
N GLU A 18 8.63 0.45 1.16
CA GLU A 18 8.39 -0.97 1.34
C GLU A 18 9.05 -1.84 0.27
N TYR A 19 9.14 -1.32 -0.97
CA TYR A 19 9.63 -2.09 -2.11
C TYR A 19 10.85 -1.46 -2.78
N ARG A 20 11.61 -0.65 -2.06
CA ARG A 20 12.74 0.10 -2.59
C ARG A 20 13.70 -0.76 -3.42
N LYS A 21 13.98 -1.97 -2.98
CA LYS A 21 14.90 -2.87 -3.68
C LYS A 21 14.40 -3.32 -5.04
N ARG A 22 13.11 -3.20 -5.30
CA ARG A 22 12.46 -3.63 -6.54
C ARG A 22 12.07 -2.48 -7.44
N LEU A 23 12.36 -1.25 -7.03
CA LEU A 23 11.96 -0.06 -7.75
C LEU A 23 13.18 0.70 -8.30
N PRO A 24 13.00 1.47 -9.39
CA PRO A 24 14.11 2.22 -10.01
C PRO A 24 14.43 3.49 -9.20
N VAL A 25 14.79 3.32 -7.94
CA VAL A 25 15.14 4.42 -7.04
C VAL A 25 16.54 4.19 -6.46
N SER A 26 17.25 5.29 -6.19
CA SER A 26 18.55 5.25 -5.54
C SER A 26 18.45 5.89 -4.15
N ALA A 27 19.56 5.86 -3.41
CA ALA A 27 19.64 6.55 -2.12
C ALA A 27 19.43 8.07 -2.27
N LYS A 28 19.66 8.62 -3.47
CA LYS A 28 19.49 10.05 -3.75
C LYS A 28 18.09 10.41 -4.20
N THR A 29 17.25 9.43 -4.53
CA THR A 29 15.87 9.70 -4.94
C THR A 29 15.06 10.15 -3.73
N PRO A 30 14.47 11.37 -3.75
CA PRO A 30 13.60 11.79 -2.66
C PRO A 30 12.35 10.91 -2.64
N VAL A 31 11.89 10.58 -1.44
CA VAL A 31 10.70 9.75 -1.28
C VAL A 31 9.51 10.65 -1.00
N ILE A 32 8.63 10.77 -1.98
CA ILE A 32 7.38 11.50 -1.83
C ILE A 32 6.29 10.46 -1.68
N THR A 33 5.60 10.47 -0.55
CA THR A 33 4.65 9.43 -0.23
C THR A 33 3.41 9.98 0.48
N LEU A 34 2.29 9.31 0.23
CA LEU A 34 1.04 9.48 0.96
C LEU A 34 0.78 8.27 1.86
N ARG A 35 1.78 7.40 2.02
CA ARG A 35 1.67 6.09 2.67
C ARG A 35 0.67 5.18 1.96
N GLU A 36 0.65 5.29 0.66
CA GLU A 36 -0.20 4.52 -0.26
C GLU A 36 0.16 3.04 -0.25
N GLY A 37 -0.78 2.20 -0.65
CA GLY A 37 -0.52 0.81 -0.96
C GLY A 37 -0.79 -0.21 0.14
N GLY A 38 -0.83 0.19 1.40
CA GLY A 38 -1.13 -0.71 2.52
C GLY A 38 -2.64 -0.95 2.67
N THR A 39 -3.33 -1.18 1.57
CA THR A 39 -4.79 -1.30 1.55
C THR A 39 -5.27 -2.57 2.24
N PRO A 40 -6.48 -2.55 2.84
CA PRO A 40 -7.01 -3.71 3.55
C PRO A 40 -7.21 -4.92 2.63
N LEU A 41 -7.00 -6.10 3.20
CA LEU A 41 -7.33 -7.37 2.56
C LEU A 41 -8.56 -7.91 3.27
N VAL A 42 -9.70 -7.97 2.57
CA VAL A 42 -10.99 -8.30 3.15
C VAL A 42 -11.56 -9.54 2.47
N LYS A 43 -12.04 -10.49 3.26
CA LYS A 43 -12.68 -11.67 2.71
C LYS A 43 -14.08 -11.32 2.19
N ALA A 44 -14.36 -11.70 0.95
CA ALA A 44 -15.66 -11.52 0.33
C ALA A 44 -16.54 -12.73 0.66
N GLU A 45 -17.26 -12.68 1.77
CA GLU A 45 -18.01 -13.84 2.28
C GLU A 45 -19.08 -14.30 1.31
N THR A 46 -19.89 -13.39 0.77
CA THR A 46 -20.98 -13.75 -0.14
C THR A 46 -20.46 -14.33 -1.44
N LEU A 47 -19.46 -13.68 -2.07
CA LEU A 47 -18.87 -14.19 -3.31
C LEU A 47 -18.18 -15.53 -3.09
N SER A 48 -17.51 -15.70 -1.95
CA SER A 48 -16.85 -16.95 -1.62
C SER A 48 -17.85 -18.10 -1.52
N ALA A 49 -19.00 -17.86 -0.90
CA ALA A 49 -20.06 -18.85 -0.79
C ALA A 49 -20.69 -19.17 -2.15
N MET A 50 -20.94 -18.14 -2.97
CA MET A 50 -21.55 -18.32 -4.30
C MET A 50 -20.68 -19.10 -5.26
N LEU A 51 -19.38 -18.89 -5.20
CA LEU A 51 -18.44 -19.49 -6.14
C LEU A 51 -17.75 -20.73 -5.58
N ASP A 52 -18.11 -21.15 -4.36
CA ASP A 52 -17.51 -22.27 -3.65
C ASP A 52 -15.98 -22.16 -3.67
N ASN A 53 -15.49 -20.97 -3.38
CA ASN A 53 -14.06 -20.67 -3.40
C ASN A 53 -13.75 -19.59 -2.38
N GLU A 54 -12.52 -19.54 -1.93
CA GLU A 54 -12.10 -18.50 -0.99
C GLU A 54 -11.67 -17.28 -1.77
N ILE A 55 -12.40 -16.17 -1.61
CA ILE A 55 -12.15 -14.93 -2.35
C ILE A 55 -11.84 -13.80 -1.38
N TRP A 56 -10.71 -13.14 -1.61
CA TRP A 56 -10.25 -12.01 -0.82
C TRP A 56 -10.12 -10.78 -1.72
N LEU A 57 -10.48 -9.62 -1.19
CA LEU A 57 -10.43 -8.35 -1.93
C LEU A 57 -9.38 -7.44 -1.34
N LYS A 58 -8.51 -6.90 -2.19
CA LYS A 58 -7.60 -5.83 -1.85
C LYS A 58 -8.32 -4.51 -2.13
N VAL A 59 -8.66 -3.78 -1.07
CA VAL A 59 -9.56 -2.61 -1.20
C VAL A 59 -8.76 -1.38 -1.60
N GLU A 60 -8.53 -1.19 -2.89
CA GLU A 60 -7.73 -0.07 -3.40
C GLU A 60 -8.39 1.31 -3.20
N GLY A 61 -9.71 1.35 -3.04
CA GLY A 61 -10.40 2.59 -2.69
C GLY A 61 -10.00 3.15 -1.33
N ALA A 62 -9.31 2.37 -0.49
CA ALA A 62 -8.80 2.83 0.80
C ALA A 62 -7.43 3.53 0.70
N ASN A 63 -6.85 3.66 -0.49
CA ASN A 63 -5.67 4.50 -0.68
C ASN A 63 -6.00 5.96 -0.34
N PRO A 64 -4.98 6.80 0.00
CA PRO A 64 -5.23 8.17 0.48
C PRO A 64 -6.12 9.03 -0.41
N THR A 65 -6.02 8.94 -1.75
CA THR A 65 -6.92 9.66 -2.64
C THR A 65 -8.09 8.80 -3.14
N GLY A 66 -8.28 7.61 -2.58
CA GLY A 66 -9.36 6.70 -2.96
C GLY A 66 -9.11 5.95 -4.26
N SER A 67 -7.88 5.87 -4.74
CA SER A 67 -7.56 5.28 -6.03
C SER A 67 -6.27 4.47 -5.99
N PHE A 68 -6.25 3.38 -6.78
CA PHE A 68 -5.02 2.60 -7.00
C PHE A 68 -3.91 3.43 -7.68
N LYS A 69 -4.26 4.54 -8.32
CA LYS A 69 -3.29 5.43 -9.00
C LYS A 69 -2.27 6.03 -8.04
N ASP A 70 -2.57 6.08 -6.74
CA ASP A 70 -1.63 6.58 -5.73
C ASP A 70 -0.31 5.82 -5.76
N ARG A 71 -0.33 4.53 -6.02
CA ARG A 71 0.87 3.69 -6.08
C ARG A 71 1.85 4.17 -7.16
N GLY A 72 1.36 4.39 -8.37
CA GLY A 72 2.19 4.85 -9.48
C GLY A 72 2.51 6.33 -9.41
N MET A 73 1.60 7.14 -8.92
CA MET A 73 1.76 8.59 -8.88
C MET A 73 2.87 9.02 -7.90
N THR A 74 2.91 8.45 -6.70
CA THR A 74 3.97 8.75 -5.75
C THR A 74 5.34 8.38 -6.30
N MET A 75 5.42 7.26 -7.02
CA MET A 75 6.65 6.85 -7.70
C MET A 75 7.06 7.84 -8.79
N ALA A 76 6.12 8.25 -9.63
CA ALA A 76 6.37 9.19 -10.71
C ALA A 76 6.85 10.55 -10.19
N ILE A 77 6.20 11.07 -9.16
CA ILE A 77 6.56 12.36 -8.58
C ILE A 77 7.92 12.28 -7.87
N SER A 78 8.20 11.18 -7.18
CA SER A 78 9.50 10.99 -6.53
C SER A 78 10.64 10.96 -7.54
N LYS A 79 10.43 10.33 -8.69
CA LYS A 79 11.45 10.31 -9.76
C LYS A 79 11.61 11.67 -10.44
N ALA A 80 10.55 12.45 -10.51
CA ALA A 80 10.59 13.77 -11.13
C ALA A 80 11.22 14.84 -10.24
N ALA A 81 11.21 14.60 -8.94
CA ALA A 81 11.75 15.56 -7.96
C ALA A 81 13.28 15.64 -7.96
#